data_52a0bd2a23a54b0853ac5da5dd11f66a
#
_entry.id   52a0bd2a23a54b0853ac5da5dd11f66a
#
_cell.length_a   1.000
_cell.length_b   1.000
_cell.length_c   1.000
_cell.angle_alpha   90.00
_cell.angle_beta   90.00
_cell.angle_gamma   90.00
#
_symmetry.space_group_name_H-M   'P 1'
#
loop_
_entity.id
_entity.type
_entity.pdbx_description
1 polymer ?
#
loop_
_entity_poly.entity_id
_entity_poly.type
_entity_poly.pdbx_seq_one_letter_code
_entity_poly.pdbx_strand_id
1 'polypeptide(L)'
;MINFLKKSEKKYPPLSKDQEQAMIAKYKGNREKLNELLVMHNIKFVFTVAKKYMSKTRDFDGLVQEGLKGLAEAAARFDIDRGNKFITYAGWWIRKFML
;
A
#
# COMPACT_ATOMS: atom_id res chain seq x y z
N MET A 1 8.09 3.42 14.70
CA MET A 1 7.62 2.98 13.37
C MET A 1 7.70 1.46 13.16
N ILE A 2 8.84 0.83 13.43
CA ILE A 2 9.01 -0.62 13.24
C ILE A 2 7.98 -1.45 14.03
N ASN A 3 7.70 -1.09 15.29
CA ASN A 3 6.72 -1.81 16.10
C ASN A 3 5.29 -1.66 15.58
N PHE A 4 4.94 -0.47 15.13
CA PHE A 4 3.65 -0.21 14.49
C PHE A 4 3.48 -1.11 13.26
N LEU A 5 4.55 -1.26 12.48
CA LEU A 5 4.56 -2.01 11.24
C LEU A 5 4.39 -3.51 11.46
N LYS A 6 5.08 -4.06 12.47
CA LYS A 6 4.92 -5.47 12.83
C LYS A 6 3.50 -5.76 13.32
N LYS A 7 2.90 -4.86 14.07
CA LYS A 7 1.50 -4.98 14.49
C LYS A 7 0.55 -4.90 13.31
N SER A 8 0.82 -3.99 12.36
CA SER A 8 0.01 -3.85 11.15
C SER A 8 0.07 -5.09 10.28
N GLU A 9 1.25 -5.74 10.16
CA GLU A 9 1.38 -6.97 9.38
C GLU A 9 0.53 -8.10 9.94
N LYS A 10 0.40 -8.20 11.26
CA LYS A 10 -0.45 -9.23 11.89
C LYS A 10 -1.93 -8.99 11.66
N LYS A 11 -2.37 -7.74 11.80
CA LYS A 11 -3.78 -7.37 11.63
C LYS A 11 -4.17 -7.24 10.17
N TYR A 12 -3.25 -6.79 9.33
CA TYR A 12 -3.49 -6.50 7.93
C TYR A 12 -2.44 -7.20 7.05
N PRO A 13 -2.47 -8.55 6.99
CA PRO A 13 -1.50 -9.28 6.17
C PRO A 13 -1.71 -8.98 4.68
N PRO A 14 -0.68 -9.21 3.86
CA PRO A 14 -0.86 -9.16 2.41
C PRO A 14 -1.97 -10.11 1.98
N LEU A 15 -2.80 -9.68 1.04
CA LEU A 15 -3.94 -10.46 0.57
C LEU A 15 -3.62 -11.11 -0.78
N SER A 16 -4.16 -12.32 -0.99
CA SER A 16 -4.20 -12.89 -2.33
C SER A 16 -5.14 -12.09 -3.22
N LYS A 17 -5.09 -12.32 -4.53
CA LYS A 17 -5.98 -11.65 -5.47
C LYS A 17 -7.45 -11.91 -5.11
N ASP A 18 -7.79 -13.17 -4.81
CA ASP A 18 -9.17 -13.53 -4.47
C ASP A 18 -9.63 -12.90 -3.16
N GLN A 19 -8.77 -12.87 -2.15
CA GLN A 19 -9.05 -12.21 -0.89
C GLN A 19 -9.26 -10.70 -1.08
N GLU A 20 -8.43 -10.08 -1.88
CA GLU A 20 -8.56 -8.65 -2.17
C GLU A 20 -9.85 -8.34 -2.91
N GLN A 21 -10.21 -9.15 -3.91
CA GLN A 21 -11.47 -8.97 -4.65
C GLN A 21 -12.68 -9.14 -3.75
N ALA A 22 -12.63 -10.09 -2.81
CA ALA A 22 -13.70 -10.27 -1.83
C ALA A 22 -13.83 -9.05 -0.91
N MET A 23 -12.70 -8.48 -0.49
CA MET A 23 -12.69 -7.27 0.33
C MET A 23 -13.26 -6.08 -0.44
N ILE A 24 -12.89 -5.91 -1.70
CA ILE A 24 -13.41 -4.85 -2.56
C ILE A 24 -14.93 -5.00 -2.69
N ALA A 25 -15.42 -6.19 -2.96
CA ALA A 25 -16.86 -6.44 -3.08
C ALA A 25 -17.60 -6.09 -1.80
N LYS A 26 -17.02 -6.43 -0.65
CA LYS A 26 -17.64 -6.16 0.66
C LYS A 26 -17.73 -4.66 0.96
N TYR A 27 -16.70 -3.91 0.60
CA TYR A 27 -16.59 -2.50 1.03
C TYR A 27 -16.76 -1.49 -0.10
N LYS A 28 -17.15 -1.92 -1.31
CA LYS A 28 -17.29 -0.97 -2.44
C LYS A 28 -18.30 0.13 -2.19
N GLY A 29 -19.27 -0.11 -1.32
CA GLY A 29 -20.25 0.92 -0.92
C GLY A 29 -19.73 1.90 0.12
N ASN A 30 -18.53 1.67 0.66
CA ASN A 30 -17.87 2.55 1.61
C ASN A 30 -16.44 2.77 1.16
N ARG A 31 -16.24 3.70 0.23
CA ARG A 31 -14.96 3.92 -0.44
C ARG A 31 -13.87 4.38 0.52
N GLU A 32 -14.22 5.18 1.53
CA GLU A 32 -13.27 5.62 2.54
C GLU A 32 -12.68 4.43 3.29
N LYS A 33 -13.56 3.51 3.74
CA LYS A 33 -13.11 2.29 4.43
C LYS A 33 -12.30 1.39 3.51
N LEU A 34 -12.74 1.24 2.27
CA LEU A 34 -12.01 0.42 1.29
C LEU A 34 -10.61 0.97 1.04
N ASN A 35 -10.48 2.29 0.86
CA ASN A 35 -9.17 2.92 0.64
C ASN A 35 -8.24 2.69 1.83
N GLU A 36 -8.75 2.83 3.05
CA GLU A 36 -7.98 2.54 4.26
C GLU A 36 -7.48 1.10 4.26
N LEU A 37 -8.33 0.14 3.94
CA LEU A 37 -7.96 -1.28 3.93
C LEU A 37 -6.95 -1.59 2.82
N LEU A 38 -7.11 -1.01 1.64
CA LEU A 38 -6.14 -1.18 0.55
C LEU A 38 -4.76 -0.68 0.96
N VAL A 39 -4.70 0.45 1.65
CA VAL A 39 -3.44 0.98 2.18
C VAL A 39 -2.87 0.03 3.24
N MET A 40 -3.67 -0.32 4.24
CA MET A 40 -3.17 -1.10 5.39
C MET A 40 -2.65 -2.48 4.99
N HIS A 41 -3.32 -3.17 4.07
CA HIS A 41 -2.88 -4.50 3.62
C HIS A 41 -1.67 -4.47 2.69
N ASN A 42 -1.20 -3.28 2.29
CA ASN A 42 -0.08 -3.14 1.33
C ASN A 42 1.11 -2.34 1.87
N ILE A 43 1.11 -2.01 3.17
CA ILE A 43 2.19 -1.24 3.78
C ILE A 43 3.53 -1.98 3.70
N LYS A 44 3.53 -3.30 3.86
CA LYS A 44 4.75 -4.10 3.79
C LYS A 44 5.53 -3.88 2.49
N PHE A 45 4.82 -3.74 1.39
CA PHE A 45 5.46 -3.49 0.09
C PHE A 45 6.22 -2.16 0.09
N VAL A 46 5.70 -1.15 0.77
CA VAL A 46 6.40 0.14 0.89
C VAL A 46 7.77 -0.03 1.54
N PHE A 47 7.86 -0.86 2.58
CA PHE A 47 9.15 -1.13 3.23
C PHE A 47 10.12 -1.85 2.31
N THR A 48 9.62 -2.83 1.58
CA THR A 48 10.43 -3.58 0.62
C THR A 48 11.05 -2.63 -0.41
N VAL A 49 10.26 -1.70 -0.94
CA VAL A 49 10.74 -0.73 -1.93
C VAL A 49 11.69 0.28 -1.27
N ALA A 50 11.36 0.75 -0.06
CA ALA A 50 12.22 1.70 0.66
C ALA A 50 13.61 1.12 0.94
N LYS A 51 13.68 -0.15 1.35
CA LYS A 51 14.97 -0.82 1.56
C LYS A 51 15.81 -0.86 0.29
N LYS A 52 15.16 -1.04 -0.85
CA LYS A 52 15.82 -1.10 -2.14
C LYS A 52 16.47 0.25 -2.53
N TYR A 53 15.83 1.36 -2.14
CA TYR A 53 16.27 2.71 -2.55
C TYR A 53 17.04 3.48 -1.47
N MET A 54 17.31 2.87 -0.32
CA MET A 54 18.14 3.49 0.73
C MET A 54 19.54 3.81 0.18
N SER A 55 20.09 4.94 0.62
CA SER A 55 21.44 5.36 0.26
C SER A 55 21.98 6.29 1.34
N LYS A 56 23.20 6.81 1.13
CA LYS A 56 23.80 7.80 2.04
C LYS A 56 22.97 9.08 2.16
N THR A 57 22.21 9.41 1.10
CA THR A 57 21.42 10.65 1.06
C THR A 57 19.93 10.42 1.22
N ARG A 58 19.47 9.16 1.25
CA ARG A 58 18.06 8.80 1.34
C ARG A 58 17.86 7.79 2.46
N ASP A 59 17.33 8.23 3.58
CA ASP A 59 17.11 7.34 4.72
C ASP A 59 15.80 6.55 4.58
N PHE A 60 15.71 5.47 5.35
CA PHE A 60 14.58 4.56 5.32
C PHE A 60 13.27 5.27 5.69
N ASP A 61 13.27 6.02 6.80
CA ASP A 61 12.04 6.67 7.29
C ASP A 61 11.51 7.69 6.27
N GLY A 62 12.38 8.48 5.69
CA GLY A 62 11.98 9.45 4.66
C GLY A 62 11.38 8.76 3.43
N LEU A 63 12.01 7.67 2.97
CA LEU A 63 11.50 6.89 1.84
C LEU A 63 10.15 6.26 2.16
N VAL A 64 9.98 5.71 3.37
CA VAL A 64 8.71 5.13 3.79
C VAL A 64 7.60 6.19 3.81
N GLN A 65 7.88 7.38 4.34
CA GLN A 65 6.89 8.46 4.36
C GLN A 65 6.43 8.84 2.95
N GLU A 66 7.37 8.97 2.03
CA GLU A 66 7.04 9.27 0.63
C GLU A 66 6.28 8.12 -0.02
N GLY A 67 6.68 6.89 0.23
CA GLY A 67 6.00 5.71 -0.29
C GLY A 67 4.57 5.58 0.22
N LEU A 68 4.33 5.92 1.49
CA LEU A 68 3.00 5.90 2.07
C LEU A 68 2.08 6.95 1.41
N LYS A 69 2.63 8.11 1.06
CA LYS A 69 1.87 9.12 0.30
C LYS A 69 1.48 8.57 -1.08
N GLY A 70 2.41 7.89 -1.74
CA GLY A 70 2.15 7.25 -3.03
C GLY A 70 1.08 6.17 -2.92
N LEU A 71 1.15 5.36 -1.87
CA LEU A 71 0.18 4.30 -1.62
C LEU A 71 -1.23 4.88 -1.40
N ALA A 72 -1.35 5.95 -0.62
CA ALA A 72 -2.62 6.63 -0.38
C ALA A 72 -3.19 7.23 -1.66
N GLU A 73 -2.35 7.85 -2.48
CA GLU A 73 -2.76 8.40 -3.77
C GLU A 73 -3.26 7.29 -4.70
N ALA A 74 -2.56 6.16 -4.73
CA ALA A 74 -2.98 5.01 -5.52
C ALA A 74 -4.35 4.49 -5.09
N ALA A 75 -4.59 4.39 -3.77
CA ALA A 75 -5.87 3.92 -3.27
C ALA A 75 -7.02 4.85 -3.69
N ALA A 76 -6.78 6.15 -3.65
CA ALA A 76 -7.79 7.15 -4.04
C ALA A 76 -8.14 7.07 -5.53
N ARG A 77 -7.20 6.63 -6.37
CA ARG A 77 -7.36 6.60 -7.83
C ARG A 77 -7.60 5.22 -8.42
N PHE A 78 -7.55 4.18 -7.59
CA PHE A 78 -7.65 2.81 -8.07
C PHE A 78 -9.04 2.50 -8.63
N ASP A 79 -9.08 1.90 -9.82
CA ASP A 79 -10.31 1.45 -10.44
C ASP A 79 -10.65 0.05 -9.92
N ILE A 80 -11.56 -0.02 -8.96
CA ILE A 80 -11.94 -1.26 -8.29
C ILE A 80 -12.74 -2.22 -9.18
N ASP A 81 -13.22 -1.76 -10.34
CA ASP A 81 -14.05 -2.57 -11.23
C ASP A 81 -13.24 -3.32 -12.29
N ARG A 82 -11.93 -3.06 -12.40
CA ARG A 82 -11.09 -3.70 -13.41
C ARG A 82 -10.65 -5.12 -13.06
N GLY A 83 -10.71 -5.50 -11.80
CA GLY A 83 -10.26 -6.83 -11.36
C GLY A 83 -8.75 -6.98 -11.25
N ASN A 84 -7.96 -5.92 -11.46
CA ASN A 84 -6.51 -5.94 -11.27
C ASN A 84 -6.16 -5.95 -9.79
N LYS A 85 -5.03 -6.56 -9.45
CA LYS A 85 -4.56 -6.50 -8.06
C LYS A 85 -4.02 -5.10 -7.76
N PHE A 86 -4.43 -4.55 -6.61
CA PHE A 86 -4.12 -3.17 -6.22
C PHE A 86 -2.62 -2.87 -6.24
N ILE A 87 -1.77 -3.77 -5.68
CA ILE A 87 -0.35 -3.50 -5.56
C ILE A 87 0.36 -3.36 -6.91
N THR A 88 -0.15 -4.00 -7.96
CA THR A 88 0.40 -3.87 -9.31
C THR A 88 0.29 -2.41 -9.79
N TYR A 89 -0.83 -1.79 -9.51
CA TYR A 89 -1.05 -0.37 -9.81
C TYR A 89 -0.31 0.54 -8.83
N ALA A 90 -0.44 0.23 -7.54
CA ALA A 90 0.13 1.08 -6.48
C ALA A 90 1.65 1.13 -6.50
N GLY A 91 2.30 0.06 -6.96
CA GLY A 91 3.76 0.01 -7.04
C GLY A 91 4.34 1.16 -7.85
N TRP A 92 3.68 1.54 -8.94
CA TRP A 92 4.09 2.68 -9.77
C TRP A 92 4.02 4.00 -8.97
N TRP A 93 2.94 4.21 -8.22
CA TRP A 93 2.78 5.40 -7.40
C TRP A 93 3.79 5.48 -6.26
N ILE A 94 4.03 4.35 -5.61
CA ILE A 94 5.01 4.26 -4.51
C ILE A 94 6.40 4.66 -5.01
N ARG A 95 6.84 4.10 -6.13
CA ARG A 95 8.15 4.41 -6.70
C ARG A 95 8.24 5.85 -7.17
N LYS A 96 7.19 6.35 -7.79
CA LYS A 96 7.13 7.74 -8.25
C LYS A 96 7.35 8.71 -7.09
N PHE A 97 6.72 8.48 -5.96
CA PHE A 97 6.85 9.37 -4.81
C PHE A 97 8.20 9.22 -4.12
N MET A 98 8.80 8.03 -4.11
CA MET A 98 10.11 7.81 -3.52
C MET A 98 11.25 8.39 -4.37
N LEU A 99 11.09 8.40 -5.66
CA LEU A 99 12.10 8.88 -6.60
C LEU A 99 11.79 10.28 -7.08
#